data_9207718f344f8874ea67a61235e1ade4
#
_entry.id   9207718f344f8874ea67a61235e1ade4
#
_cell.length_a   1.000
_cell.length_b   1.000
_cell.length_c   1.000
_cell.angle_alpha   90.00
_cell.angle_beta   90.00
_cell.angle_gamma   90.00
#
_symmetry.space_group_name_H-M   'P 1'
#
loop_
_entity.id
_entity.type
_entity.pdbx_description
1 polymer ?
#
loop_
_entity_poly.entity_id
_entity_poly.type
_entity_poly.pdbx_seq_one_letter_code
_entity_poly.pdbx_strand_id
1 'polypeptide(L)'
;RIQQPRWPAGPPKPERSAAHRVEGGGAGRRRRTGCGGFAADDNTRRWWPVDGRYWPPGFPRVATLENFVATFSKWLGYKPCTSEECEPGKEKIAIFVDAAGIPTHAAKQLEGDGWWKSKLGDNVDIEHELRAVEGRAYGKVRLIMSRGRWGRFRCRCQMAFWAWRSIPLQ
;
A
#
# COMPACT_ATOMS: atom_id res chain seq x y z
N ARG A 1 16.97 -24.55 -35.15
CA ARG A 1 17.18 -23.73 -33.92
C ARG A 1 16.76 -22.31 -34.29
N ILE A 2 15.61 -21.87 -33.76
CA ILE A 2 15.08 -20.52 -33.95
C ILE A 2 15.72 -19.66 -32.87
N GLN A 3 16.53 -18.68 -33.25
CA GLN A 3 17.09 -17.70 -32.31
C GLN A 3 15.97 -16.76 -31.86
N GLN A 4 15.77 -16.66 -30.57
CA GLN A 4 14.84 -15.68 -29.99
C GLN A 4 15.45 -14.26 -30.09
N PRO A 5 14.67 -13.24 -30.44
CA PRO A 5 15.16 -11.87 -30.50
C PRO A 5 15.56 -11.39 -29.09
N ARG A 6 16.81 -10.90 -28.96
CA ARG A 6 17.25 -10.17 -27.75
C ARG A 6 16.58 -8.81 -27.73
N TRP A 7 15.74 -8.58 -26.73
CA TRP A 7 15.28 -7.24 -26.43
C TRP A 7 16.44 -6.38 -25.95
N PRO A 8 16.59 -5.12 -26.42
CA PRO A 8 17.59 -4.21 -25.88
C PRO A 8 17.33 -3.99 -24.37
N ALA A 9 18.41 -3.97 -23.60
CA ALA A 9 18.37 -3.61 -22.20
C ALA A 9 17.70 -2.23 -22.06
N GLY A 10 16.69 -2.14 -21.20
CA GLY A 10 16.05 -0.88 -20.90
C GLY A 10 17.06 0.16 -20.40
N PRO A 11 16.74 1.46 -20.43
CA PRO A 11 17.64 2.50 -19.97
C PRO A 11 18.13 2.22 -18.56
N PRO A 12 19.41 2.50 -18.24
CA PRO A 12 19.95 2.29 -16.90
C PRO A 12 19.09 3.07 -15.89
N LYS A 13 18.67 2.38 -14.84
CA LYS A 13 18.01 3.04 -13.70
C LYS A 13 18.95 4.13 -13.21
N PRO A 14 18.47 5.37 -13.00
CA PRO A 14 19.32 6.42 -12.47
C PRO A 14 19.86 5.94 -11.12
N GLU A 15 21.19 5.97 -10.95
CA GLU A 15 21.83 5.76 -9.66
C GLU A 15 21.33 6.85 -8.71
N ARG A 16 20.33 6.50 -7.90
CA ARG A 16 19.89 7.34 -6.80
C ARG A 16 20.56 6.79 -5.56
N SER A 17 21.53 7.55 -5.05
CA SER A 17 22.03 7.44 -3.69
C SER A 17 20.86 7.11 -2.75
N ALA A 18 21.08 6.22 -1.77
CA ALA A 18 20.10 5.81 -0.75
C ALA A 18 19.68 7.03 0.12
N ALA A 19 19.10 8.03 -0.51
CA ALA A 19 18.71 9.27 0.11
C ALA A 19 17.23 9.17 0.48
N HIS A 20 16.97 9.13 1.77
CA HIS A 20 15.66 9.39 2.31
C HIS A 20 15.19 10.77 1.86
N ARG A 21 14.19 10.83 1.00
CA ARG A 21 13.54 12.10 0.67
C ARG A 21 12.56 12.42 1.79
N VAL A 22 12.92 13.35 2.64
CA VAL A 22 12.01 13.93 3.63
C VAL A 22 11.15 14.96 2.89
N GLU A 23 9.84 14.71 2.76
CA GLU A 23 8.94 15.76 2.32
C GLU A 23 8.91 16.84 3.41
N GLY A 24 9.45 18.02 3.08
CA GLY A 24 9.38 19.21 3.91
C GLY A 24 7.92 19.57 4.11
N GLY A 25 7.40 19.32 5.31
CA GLY A 25 6.02 19.62 5.68
C GLY A 25 5.79 21.13 5.65
N GLY A 26 5.02 21.62 4.69
CA GLY A 26 4.31 22.87 4.85
C GLY A 26 3.49 22.83 6.15
N ALA A 27 3.31 23.97 6.82
CA ALA A 27 2.67 24.14 8.13
C ALA A 27 1.16 23.77 8.16
N GLY A 28 0.76 22.71 7.51
CA GLY A 28 -0.54 22.06 7.61
C GLY A 28 -0.55 21.16 8.85
N ARG A 29 -1.59 21.27 9.66
CA ARG A 29 -1.89 20.48 10.86
C ARG A 29 -1.42 19.05 10.70
N ARG A 30 -0.31 18.66 11.33
CA ARG A 30 0.27 17.33 11.27
C ARG A 30 -0.77 16.31 11.73
N ARG A 31 -1.29 15.53 10.80
CA ARG A 31 -2.28 14.50 11.11
C ARG A 31 -1.57 13.36 11.83
N ARG A 32 -2.05 13.04 13.04
CA ARG A 32 -1.48 11.99 13.90
C ARG A 32 -1.94 10.60 13.43
N THR A 33 -1.47 10.16 12.27
CA THR A 33 -1.75 8.81 11.75
C THR A 33 -0.50 7.94 11.92
N GLY A 34 -0.64 6.74 12.49
CA GLY A 34 0.46 5.77 12.55
C GLY A 34 0.64 5.05 11.19
N CYS A 35 1.72 4.28 11.06
CA CYS A 35 2.05 3.54 9.84
C CYS A 35 0.93 2.60 9.35
N GLY A 36 0.19 1.94 10.27
CA GLY A 36 -0.94 1.09 9.91
C GLY A 36 -2.10 1.86 9.29
N GLY A 37 -2.45 3.04 9.80
CA GLY A 37 -3.48 3.91 9.22
C GLY A 37 -3.05 4.43 7.85
N PHE A 38 -1.80 4.80 7.71
CA PHE A 38 -1.25 5.24 6.44
C PHE A 38 -1.33 4.14 5.37
N ALA A 39 -0.94 2.90 5.70
CA ALA A 39 -1.05 1.75 4.80
C ALA A 39 -2.52 1.40 4.47
N ALA A 40 -3.47 1.75 5.35
CA ALA A 40 -4.90 1.56 5.17
C ALA A 40 -5.61 2.71 4.45
N ASP A 41 -4.88 3.73 3.97
CA ASP A 41 -5.43 4.98 3.41
C ASP A 41 -6.31 5.78 4.39
N ASP A 42 -6.19 5.53 5.68
CA ASP A 42 -6.87 6.25 6.73
C ASP A 42 -5.94 7.28 7.39
N ASN A 43 -6.05 8.51 6.91
CA ASN A 43 -5.25 9.64 7.43
C ASN A 43 -5.84 10.27 8.69
N THR A 44 -6.88 9.66 9.29
CA THR A 44 -7.60 10.24 10.43
C THR A 44 -7.33 9.51 11.73
N ARG A 45 -6.98 8.22 11.67
CA ARG A 45 -6.85 7.35 12.83
C ARG A 45 -5.51 6.63 12.86
N ARG A 46 -5.06 6.32 14.06
CA ARG A 46 -3.87 5.48 14.28
C ARG A 46 -4.30 4.03 14.35
N TRP A 47 -4.05 3.29 13.30
CA TRP A 47 -4.35 1.86 13.22
C TRP A 47 -3.25 1.04 13.88
N TRP A 48 -3.61 0.34 14.93
CA TRP A 48 -2.76 -0.71 15.53
C TRP A 48 -3.61 -1.55 16.48
N PRO A 49 -3.42 -2.87 16.57
CA PRO A 49 -4.26 -3.74 17.42
C PRO A 49 -3.86 -3.70 18.91
N VAL A 50 -3.70 -2.50 19.46
CA VAL A 50 -3.41 -2.26 20.89
C VAL A 50 -4.39 -1.24 21.45
N ASP A 51 -4.47 -1.16 22.77
CA ASP A 51 -5.35 -0.20 23.45
C ASP A 51 -4.98 1.24 23.10
N GLY A 52 -6.00 2.08 23.06
CA GLY A 52 -5.84 3.50 22.70
C GLY A 52 -5.56 3.76 21.20
N ARG A 53 -5.53 2.73 20.37
CA ARG A 53 -5.42 2.86 18.90
C ARG A 53 -6.70 2.36 18.22
N TYR A 54 -6.91 2.78 17.00
CA TYR A 54 -7.99 2.24 16.19
C TYR A 54 -7.61 0.85 15.65
N TRP A 55 -8.55 -0.06 15.70
CA TRP A 55 -8.50 -1.33 14.97
C TRP A 55 -9.90 -1.64 14.47
N PRO A 56 -10.09 -2.15 13.26
CA PRO A 56 -11.41 -2.43 12.71
C PRO A 56 -12.23 -3.36 13.62
N PRO A 57 -13.53 -3.09 13.82
CA PRO A 57 -14.39 -3.97 14.61
C PRO A 57 -14.49 -5.36 13.99
N GLY A 58 -14.66 -6.37 14.82
CA GLY A 58 -14.74 -7.77 14.37
C GLY A 58 -13.39 -8.47 14.17
N PHE A 59 -12.27 -7.77 14.39
CA PHE A 59 -10.94 -8.36 14.38
C PHE A 59 -10.31 -8.33 15.77
N PRO A 60 -9.57 -9.39 16.16
CA PRO A 60 -8.88 -9.43 17.44
C PRO A 60 -7.88 -8.27 17.60
N ARG A 61 -7.73 -7.77 18.85
CA ARG A 61 -6.72 -6.76 19.16
C ARG A 61 -5.40 -7.42 19.58
N VAL A 62 -4.82 -8.19 18.67
CA VAL A 62 -3.56 -8.92 18.88
C VAL A 62 -2.61 -8.59 17.74
N ALA A 63 -1.38 -8.20 18.10
CA ALA A 63 -0.35 -7.85 17.11
C ALA A 63 0.34 -9.11 16.56
N THR A 64 -0.38 -9.93 15.81
CA THR A 64 0.17 -11.07 15.07
C THR A 64 0.09 -10.85 13.57
N LEU A 65 0.99 -11.47 12.82
CA LEU A 65 1.01 -11.34 11.36
C LEU A 65 -0.30 -11.85 10.74
N GLU A 66 -0.83 -12.96 11.26
CA GLU A 66 -2.10 -13.55 10.82
C GLU A 66 -3.27 -12.58 10.98
N ASN A 67 -3.32 -11.85 12.10
CA ASN A 67 -4.37 -10.87 12.35
C ASN A 67 -4.25 -9.68 11.40
N PHE A 68 -3.03 -9.21 11.11
CA PHE A 68 -2.80 -8.18 10.11
C PHE A 68 -3.23 -8.65 8.72
N VAL A 69 -2.84 -9.86 8.31
CA VAL A 69 -3.26 -10.45 7.03
C VAL A 69 -4.77 -10.54 6.95
N ALA A 70 -5.43 -11.08 7.98
CA ALA A 70 -6.89 -11.22 8.02
C ALA A 70 -7.59 -9.86 7.93
N THR A 71 -7.10 -8.87 8.67
CA THR A 71 -7.67 -7.52 8.70
C THR A 71 -7.50 -6.82 7.35
N PHE A 72 -6.28 -6.77 6.82
CA PHE A 72 -6.02 -6.11 5.54
C PHE A 72 -6.72 -6.83 4.37
N SER A 73 -6.87 -8.16 4.45
CA SER A 73 -7.57 -8.92 3.41
C SER A 73 -9.08 -8.70 3.47
N LYS A 74 -9.71 -8.90 4.63
CA LYS A 74 -11.17 -8.86 4.76
C LYS A 74 -11.72 -7.44 4.76
N TRP A 75 -10.99 -6.50 5.37
CA TRP A 75 -11.46 -5.11 5.50
C TRP A 75 -11.07 -4.23 4.32
N LEU A 76 -9.88 -4.44 3.74
CA LEU A 76 -9.31 -3.57 2.71
C LEU A 76 -9.12 -4.26 1.35
N GLY A 77 -9.38 -5.57 1.25
CA GLY A 77 -9.31 -6.31 0.00
C GLY A 77 -7.90 -6.67 -0.47
N TYR A 78 -6.88 -6.50 0.37
CA TYR A 78 -5.52 -6.91 0.03
C TYR A 78 -5.37 -8.42 0.03
N LYS A 79 -4.50 -8.94 -0.83
CA LYS A 79 -4.12 -10.36 -0.87
C LYS A 79 -2.60 -10.48 -0.79
N PRO A 80 -2.05 -11.49 -0.08
CA PRO A 80 -0.62 -11.77 -0.11
C PRO A 80 -0.10 -11.88 -1.54
N CYS A 81 1.07 -11.31 -1.79
CA CYS A 81 1.78 -11.44 -3.05
C CYS A 81 3.29 -11.54 -2.81
N THR A 82 4.02 -12.03 -3.81
CA THR A 82 5.48 -12.19 -3.75
C THR A 82 6.25 -11.11 -4.48
N SER A 83 5.59 -10.40 -5.40
CA SER A 83 6.24 -9.37 -6.22
C SER A 83 6.40 -8.06 -5.46
N GLU A 84 7.63 -7.55 -5.41
CA GLU A 84 7.99 -6.22 -4.89
C GLU A 84 7.84 -5.13 -5.97
N GLU A 85 7.73 -5.52 -7.24
CA GLU A 85 7.66 -4.61 -8.37
C GLU A 85 6.40 -3.76 -8.36
N CYS A 86 6.51 -2.51 -8.82
CA CYS A 86 5.36 -1.66 -9.03
C CYS A 86 4.56 -2.17 -10.24
N GLU A 87 3.29 -2.47 -10.03
CA GLU A 87 2.40 -2.98 -11.06
C GLU A 87 1.29 -1.97 -11.33
N PRO A 88 1.08 -1.57 -12.62
CA PRO A 88 -0.01 -0.66 -12.96
C PRO A 88 -1.38 -1.16 -12.46
N GLY A 89 -2.16 -0.27 -11.88
CA GLY A 89 -3.49 -0.59 -11.37
C GLY A 89 -3.51 -1.41 -10.08
N LYS A 90 -2.36 -1.64 -9.45
CA LYS A 90 -2.27 -2.28 -8.14
C LYS A 90 -1.74 -1.32 -7.07
N GLU A 91 -2.25 -1.49 -5.88
CA GLU A 91 -1.70 -0.92 -4.66
C GLU A 91 -1.02 -2.02 -3.86
N LYS A 92 0.15 -1.73 -3.32
CA LYS A 92 0.88 -2.67 -2.47
C LYS A 92 1.20 -2.08 -1.12
N ILE A 93 1.18 -2.93 -0.12
CA ILE A 93 1.65 -2.64 1.23
C ILE A 93 2.68 -3.69 1.63
N ALA A 94 3.64 -3.29 2.46
CA ALA A 94 4.62 -4.18 3.08
C ALA A 94 4.42 -4.17 4.58
N ILE A 95 4.42 -5.35 5.19
CA ILE A 95 4.35 -5.54 6.64
C ILE A 95 5.73 -5.98 7.12
N PHE A 96 6.26 -5.24 8.09
CA PHE A 96 7.54 -5.52 8.74
C PHE A 96 7.29 -6.20 10.08
N VAL A 97 8.16 -7.11 10.44
CA VAL A 97 8.12 -7.82 11.72
C VAL A 97 9.48 -7.78 12.40
N ASP A 98 9.47 -7.86 13.72
CA ASP A 98 10.67 -8.05 14.51
C ASP A 98 11.22 -9.49 14.45
N ALA A 99 12.24 -9.79 15.24
CA ALA A 99 12.84 -11.12 15.32
C ALA A 99 11.87 -12.19 15.87
N ALA A 100 10.85 -11.80 16.62
CA ALA A 100 9.83 -12.69 17.14
C ALA A 100 8.65 -12.89 16.15
N GLY A 101 8.69 -12.23 14.99
CA GLY A 101 7.62 -12.28 13.99
C GLY A 101 6.44 -11.35 14.29
N ILE A 102 6.57 -10.47 15.25
CA ILE A 102 5.53 -9.53 15.64
C ILE A 102 5.54 -8.33 14.69
N PRO A 103 4.40 -7.92 14.09
CA PRO A 103 4.32 -6.74 13.26
C PRO A 103 4.75 -5.46 13.99
N THR A 104 5.66 -4.73 13.38
CA THR A 104 6.24 -3.49 13.95
C THR A 104 5.98 -2.27 13.09
N HIS A 105 5.83 -2.46 11.77
CA HIS A 105 5.69 -1.37 10.82
C HIS A 105 4.93 -1.80 9.58
N ALA A 106 4.38 -0.82 8.85
CA ALA A 106 3.80 -1.01 7.52
C ALA A 106 4.16 0.17 6.61
N ALA A 107 4.50 -0.16 5.35
CA ALA A 107 4.77 0.81 4.30
C ALA A 107 3.79 0.62 3.14
N LYS A 108 3.57 1.67 2.35
CA LYS A 108 2.76 1.64 1.14
C LYS A 108 3.62 1.97 -0.08
N GLN A 109 3.47 1.20 -1.16
CA GLN A 109 4.17 1.46 -2.41
C GLN A 109 3.58 2.69 -3.12
N LEU A 110 4.45 3.54 -3.63
CA LEU A 110 4.08 4.68 -4.47
C LEU A 110 3.88 4.22 -5.92
N GLU A 111 3.09 4.98 -6.66
CA GLU A 111 2.90 4.74 -8.09
C GLU A 111 4.11 5.16 -8.89
N GLY A 112 4.38 4.41 -9.95
CA GLY A 112 5.25 4.81 -11.06
C GLY A 112 6.69 4.39 -10.90
N ASP A 113 7.33 4.63 -9.76
CA ASP A 113 8.78 4.45 -9.60
C ASP A 113 9.19 3.31 -8.64
N GLY A 114 8.21 2.64 -8.04
CA GLY A 114 8.46 1.51 -7.14
C GLY A 114 8.96 1.90 -5.75
N TRP A 115 9.02 3.20 -5.43
CA TRP A 115 9.35 3.67 -4.10
C TRP A 115 8.24 3.34 -3.11
N TRP A 116 8.63 3.31 -1.85
CA TRP A 116 7.71 3.05 -0.74
C TRP A 116 7.63 4.29 0.14
N LYS A 117 6.48 4.46 0.74
CA LYS A 117 6.22 5.55 1.68
C LYS A 117 5.86 4.98 3.04
N SER A 118 6.49 5.54 4.06
CA SER A 118 6.27 5.15 5.45
C SER A 118 6.01 6.38 6.31
N LYS A 119 5.18 6.18 7.32
CA LYS A 119 5.05 7.14 8.40
C LYS A 119 5.86 6.69 9.60
N LEU A 120 6.84 7.49 9.98
CA LEU A 120 7.70 7.20 11.13
C LEU A 120 7.05 7.69 12.43
N GLY A 121 6.26 6.81 13.05
CA GLY A 121 5.55 7.13 14.29
C GLY A 121 4.60 8.33 14.13
N ASP A 122 4.75 9.34 14.97
CA ASP A 122 3.98 10.59 14.93
C ASP A 122 4.64 11.69 14.09
N ASN A 123 5.78 11.38 13.51
CA ASN A 123 6.67 12.32 12.85
C ASN A 123 6.35 12.48 11.36
N VAL A 124 7.42 12.46 10.58
CA VAL A 124 7.40 12.75 9.14
C VAL A 124 7.02 11.52 8.33
N ASP A 125 6.45 11.76 7.16
CA ASP A 125 6.36 10.79 6.10
C ASP A 125 7.70 10.78 5.36
N ILE A 126 8.20 9.60 5.04
CA ILE A 126 9.42 9.41 4.26
C ILE A 126 9.15 8.55 3.04
N GLU A 127 9.85 8.84 1.96
CA GLU A 127 9.90 7.99 0.77
C GLU A 127 11.23 7.24 0.78
N HIS A 128 11.21 5.95 0.50
CA HIS A 128 12.37 5.08 0.65
C HIS A 128 12.28 3.83 -0.24
N GLU A 129 13.38 3.16 -0.48
CA GLU A 129 13.39 1.81 -1.02
C GLU A 129 12.81 0.83 0.01
N LEU A 130 12.20 -0.26 -0.46
CA LEU A 130 11.47 -1.19 0.41
C LEU A 130 12.23 -1.57 1.70
N ARG A 131 13.52 -1.87 1.58
CA ARG A 131 14.33 -2.37 2.70
C ARG A 131 15.13 -1.29 3.43
N ALA A 132 15.09 -0.05 2.97
CA ALA A 132 15.91 1.03 3.55
C ALA A 132 15.54 1.38 5.00
N VAL A 133 14.35 1.01 5.45
CA VAL A 133 13.91 1.19 6.84
C VAL A 133 14.06 -0.08 7.69
N GLU A 134 14.53 -1.19 7.11
CA GLU A 134 14.81 -2.40 7.88
C GLU A 134 15.84 -2.13 8.97
N GLY A 135 15.66 -2.73 10.12
CA GLY A 135 16.58 -2.61 11.22
C GLY A 135 15.94 -2.79 12.59
N ARG A 136 16.66 -2.41 13.63
CA ARG A 136 16.27 -2.64 15.02
C ARG A 136 14.92 -2.01 15.38
N ALA A 137 14.58 -0.87 14.79
CA ALA A 137 13.36 -0.14 15.13
C ALA A 137 12.11 -0.71 14.44
N TYR A 138 12.23 -1.16 13.21
CA TYR A 138 11.07 -1.57 12.37
C TYR A 138 11.12 -3.04 11.96
N GLY A 139 12.19 -3.77 12.28
CA GLY A 139 12.34 -5.17 11.90
C GLY A 139 12.69 -5.36 10.42
N LYS A 140 12.14 -6.40 9.81
CA LYS A 140 12.36 -6.75 8.40
C LYS A 140 11.05 -6.95 7.66
N VAL A 141 11.05 -6.71 6.35
CA VAL A 141 9.92 -7.04 5.48
C VAL A 141 9.64 -8.53 5.57
N ARG A 142 8.44 -8.88 5.97
CA ARG A 142 7.99 -10.26 6.11
C ARG A 142 6.95 -10.64 5.07
N LEU A 143 6.12 -9.69 4.70
CA LEU A 143 5.01 -9.94 3.79
C LEU A 143 4.71 -8.71 2.96
N ILE A 144 4.44 -8.93 1.68
CA ILE A 144 3.86 -7.93 0.78
C ILE A 144 2.44 -8.36 0.46
N MET A 145 1.54 -7.41 0.43
CA MET A 145 0.16 -7.63 0.03
C MET A 145 -0.22 -6.64 -1.06
N SER A 146 -1.06 -7.08 -1.98
CA SER A 146 -1.55 -6.24 -3.09
C SER A 146 -3.06 -6.29 -3.20
N ARG A 147 -3.65 -5.21 -3.71
CA ARG A 147 -5.04 -5.15 -4.15
C ARG A 147 -5.14 -4.44 -5.49
N GLY A 148 -6.18 -4.74 -6.24
CA GLY A 148 -6.53 -3.92 -7.40
C GLY A 148 -6.85 -2.50 -6.94
N ARG A 149 -6.32 -1.51 -7.61
CA ARG A 149 -6.75 -0.14 -7.41
C ARG A 149 -8.12 -0.03 -8.07
N TRP A 150 -9.17 -0.03 -7.27
CA TRP A 150 -10.49 0.34 -7.75
C TRP A 150 -10.38 1.79 -8.21
N GLY A 151 -10.35 1.96 -9.54
CA GLY A 151 -10.13 3.25 -10.13
C GLY A 151 -11.05 4.28 -9.48
N ARG A 152 -10.51 5.44 -9.15
CA ARG A 152 -11.26 6.69 -9.12
C ARG A 152 -11.68 7.06 -10.56
N PHE A 153 -11.92 6.08 -11.39
CA PHE A 153 -12.79 6.23 -12.54
C PHE A 153 -14.20 6.32 -11.99
N ARG A 154 -14.61 7.50 -11.58
CA ARG A 154 -15.99 7.89 -11.77
C ARG A 154 -16.22 7.70 -13.25
N CYS A 155 -16.61 6.48 -13.61
CA CYS A 155 -17.16 6.20 -14.93
C CYS A 155 -18.41 7.06 -15.05
N ARG A 156 -18.26 8.19 -15.72
CA ARG A 156 -19.35 9.09 -16.13
C ARG A 156 -20.13 8.45 -17.29
N CYS A 157 -20.12 7.14 -17.33
CA CYS A 157 -20.85 6.30 -18.30
C CYS A 157 -21.93 5.51 -17.60
N GLN A 158 -22.75 6.17 -16.79
CA GLN A 158 -23.99 5.60 -16.33
C GLN A 158 -25.09 6.55 -16.70
N MET A 159 -25.50 6.48 -17.98
CA MET A 159 -26.82 6.89 -18.48
C MET A 159 -26.86 6.79 -20.01
N ALA A 160 -26.86 5.56 -20.54
CA ALA A 160 -27.32 5.33 -21.91
C ALA A 160 -27.76 3.88 -22.10
N PHE A 161 -28.58 3.34 -21.19
CA PHE A 161 -29.14 2.01 -21.37
C PHE A 161 -30.61 1.93 -20.92
N TRP A 162 -31.42 2.95 -21.24
CA TRP A 162 -32.85 2.86 -21.16
C TRP A 162 -33.48 3.75 -22.24
N ALA A 163 -33.42 3.33 -23.51
CA ALA A 163 -34.32 3.83 -24.56
C ALA A 163 -34.34 2.85 -25.72
N TRP A 164 -34.80 1.63 -25.46
CA TRP A 164 -35.35 0.85 -26.52
C TRP A 164 -36.87 0.79 -26.29
N ARG A 165 -37.50 1.82 -26.82
CA ARG A 165 -38.93 1.90 -26.91
C ARG A 165 -39.45 0.90 -27.96
N SER A 166 -40.42 0.14 -27.54
CA SER A 166 -41.36 -0.66 -28.30
C SER A 166 -41.80 0.05 -29.58
N ILE A 167 -41.61 -0.61 -30.72
CA ILE A 167 -42.28 -0.27 -31.97
C ILE A 167 -43.54 -1.12 -31.98
N PRO A 168 -44.76 -0.56 -32.08
CA PRO A 168 -45.95 -1.35 -32.31
C PRO A 168 -46.04 -1.76 -33.80
N LEU A 169 -46.22 -3.05 -34.02
CA LEU A 169 -46.62 -3.60 -35.33
C LEU A 169 -48.08 -3.17 -35.63
N GLN A 170 -48.27 -2.52 -36.75
CA GLN A 170 -49.51 -2.54 -37.53
C GLN A 170 -49.28 -3.31 -38.81
#